data_7a0b8bebb24a1190f02644a9bd2d3498
#
_entry.id   7a0b8bebb24a1190f02644a9bd2d3498
#
_cell.length_a   1.000
_cell.length_b   1.000
_cell.length_c   1.000
_cell.angle_alpha   90.00
_cell.angle_beta   90.00
_cell.angle_gamma   90.00
#
_symmetry.space_group_name_H-M   'P 1'
#
loop_
_entity.id
_entity.type
_entity.pdbx_description
1 polymer ?
#
loop_
_entity_poly.entity_id
_entity_poly.type
_entity_poly.pdbx_seq_one_letter_code
_entity_poly.pdbx_strand_id
1 'polypeptide(L)'
;MQIIKIDKPKDLKKIQRYNRYIKRKKPIIVKFHSPECPHCVAMEKSWNDVPKIIRRMGYNDNNIDIASVNTDNIDNNYLNGWQNFTHIPTIAKISGNNAKVFDGDTDTISMAHFIIEEYRIPKLRTRKFNHFGGKRKRKRQTFKNK
;
A
#
# COMPACT_ATOMS: atom_id res chain seq x y z
N MET A 1 -0.55 -0.44 -6.33
CA MET A 1 -1.02 -1.02 -5.03
C MET A 1 -2.47 -1.39 -5.15
N GLN A 2 -2.79 -2.57 -4.72
CA GLN A 2 -4.17 -3.06 -4.67
C GLN A 2 -4.54 -3.41 -3.24
N ILE A 3 -5.81 -3.18 -2.91
CA ILE A 3 -6.38 -3.60 -1.63
C ILE A 3 -7.12 -4.92 -1.85
N ILE A 4 -6.64 -5.99 -1.22
CA ILE A 4 -7.31 -7.28 -1.21
C ILE A 4 -8.37 -7.23 -0.12
N LYS A 5 -9.65 -7.10 -0.49
CA LYS A 5 -10.75 -7.06 0.48
C LYS A 5 -11.30 -8.47 0.70
N ILE A 6 -11.07 -9.00 1.88
CA ILE A 6 -11.56 -10.31 2.32
C ILE A 6 -12.70 -10.08 3.29
N ASP A 7 -13.93 -10.19 2.79
CA ASP A 7 -15.14 -9.87 3.55
C ASP A 7 -15.95 -11.12 3.92
N LYS A 8 -15.81 -12.19 3.14
CA LYS A 8 -16.63 -13.41 3.27
C LYS A 8 -15.81 -14.68 3.03
N PRO A 9 -16.19 -15.81 3.61
CA PRO A 9 -15.54 -17.09 3.32
C PRO A 9 -15.58 -17.48 1.84
N LYS A 10 -16.53 -16.94 1.08
CA LYS A 10 -16.67 -17.15 -0.39
C LYS A 10 -15.60 -16.42 -1.21
N ASP A 11 -14.86 -15.50 -0.63
CA ASP A 11 -13.76 -14.77 -1.29
C ASP A 11 -12.52 -15.66 -1.47
N LEU A 12 -12.70 -16.88 -1.96
CA LEU A 12 -11.69 -17.94 -2.01
C LEU A 12 -10.42 -17.52 -2.75
N LYS A 13 -10.55 -16.83 -3.88
CA LYS A 13 -9.37 -16.38 -4.66
C LYS A 13 -8.54 -15.35 -3.90
N LYS A 14 -9.21 -14.44 -3.18
CA LYS A 14 -8.57 -13.42 -2.37
C LYS A 14 -7.89 -14.04 -1.15
N ILE A 15 -8.55 -14.99 -0.48
CA ILE A 15 -8.00 -15.75 0.63
C ILE A 15 -6.79 -16.57 0.18
N GLN A 16 -6.87 -17.23 -0.96
CA GLN A 16 -5.74 -17.99 -1.53
C GLN A 16 -4.55 -17.06 -1.86
N ARG A 17 -4.82 -15.88 -2.40
CA ARG A 17 -3.79 -14.88 -2.69
C ARG A 17 -3.11 -14.41 -1.40
N TYR A 18 -3.89 -14.09 -0.37
CA TYR A 18 -3.38 -13.75 0.95
C TYR A 18 -2.54 -14.88 1.55
N ASN A 19 -3.07 -16.10 1.60
CA ASN A 19 -2.38 -17.26 2.15
C ASN A 19 -1.08 -17.59 1.40
N ARG A 20 -1.00 -17.27 0.12
CA ARG A 20 0.23 -17.43 -0.67
C ARG A 20 1.33 -16.49 -0.21
N TYR A 21 1.01 -15.23 0.14
CA TYR A 21 1.96 -14.31 0.76
C TYR A 21 2.51 -14.92 2.07
N ILE A 22 1.61 -15.41 2.91
CA ILE A 22 1.99 -15.99 4.19
C ILE A 22 2.90 -17.22 4.01
N LYS A 23 2.51 -18.15 3.14
CA LYS A 23 3.29 -19.37 2.86
C LYS A 23 4.69 -19.07 2.34
N ARG A 24 4.82 -18.05 1.50
CA ARG A 24 6.09 -17.62 0.92
C ARG A 24 6.90 -16.71 1.84
N LYS A 25 6.41 -16.43 3.03
CA LYS A 25 7.00 -15.48 3.99
C LYS A 25 7.24 -14.08 3.37
N LYS A 26 6.44 -13.72 2.37
CA LYS A 26 6.44 -12.36 1.82
C LYS A 26 5.66 -11.46 2.76
N PRO A 27 6.18 -10.27 3.09
CA PRO A 27 5.44 -9.34 3.93
C PRO A 27 4.16 -8.88 3.24
N ILE A 28 3.08 -8.82 4.01
CA ILE A 28 1.83 -8.20 3.61
C ILE A 28 1.31 -7.32 4.74
N ILE A 29 0.84 -6.12 4.41
CA ILE A 29 0.22 -5.23 5.39
C ILE A 29 -1.28 -5.47 5.36
N VAL A 30 -1.83 -5.72 6.53
CA VAL A 30 -3.21 -6.14 6.71
C VAL A 30 -3.90 -5.23 7.71
N LYS A 31 -5.11 -4.81 7.37
CA LYS A 31 -6.06 -4.20 8.29
C LYS A 31 -7.08 -5.24 8.72
N PHE A 32 -7.13 -5.55 10.00
CA PHE A 32 -8.20 -6.32 10.62
C PHE A 32 -9.28 -5.37 11.12
N HIS A 33 -10.50 -5.58 10.70
CA HIS A 33 -11.61 -4.67 10.99
C HIS A 33 -12.95 -5.40 11.07
N SER A 34 -13.95 -4.69 11.58
CA SER A 34 -15.35 -5.10 11.52
C SER A 34 -16.21 -3.93 11.04
N PRO A 35 -17.25 -4.16 10.22
CA PRO A 35 -18.20 -3.13 9.86
C PRO A 35 -19.06 -2.65 11.04
N GLU A 36 -19.14 -3.42 12.13
CA GLU A 36 -19.83 -3.05 13.36
C GLU A 36 -18.98 -2.22 14.33
N CYS A 37 -17.70 -2.04 14.04
CA CYS A 37 -16.76 -1.30 14.85
C CYS A 37 -16.75 0.18 14.44
N PRO A 38 -17.17 1.13 15.33
CA PRO A 38 -17.23 2.55 15.00
C PRO A 38 -15.87 3.14 14.58
N HIS A 39 -14.79 2.76 15.26
CA HIS A 39 -13.43 3.20 14.90
C HIS A 39 -12.97 2.64 13.55
N CYS A 40 -13.36 1.42 13.22
CA CYS A 40 -13.09 0.82 11.92
C CYS A 40 -13.82 1.57 10.80
N VAL A 41 -15.08 1.91 11.00
CA VAL A 41 -15.89 2.69 10.05
C VAL A 41 -15.29 4.09 9.86
N ALA A 42 -14.87 4.74 10.95
CA ALA A 42 -14.27 6.08 10.89
C ALA A 42 -12.98 6.12 10.06
N MET A 43 -12.17 5.07 10.08
CA MET A 43 -10.93 5.02 9.32
C MET A 43 -11.05 4.48 7.89
N GLU A 44 -12.20 3.96 7.50
CA GLU A 44 -12.39 3.25 6.22
C GLU A 44 -12.01 4.11 5.01
N LYS A 45 -12.46 5.37 5.00
CA LYS A 45 -12.11 6.30 3.93
C LYS A 45 -10.62 6.58 3.88
N SER A 46 -10.01 6.83 5.05
CA SER A 46 -8.58 7.09 5.14
C SER A 46 -7.75 5.90 4.64
N TRP A 47 -8.15 4.69 5.00
CA TRP A 47 -7.53 3.46 4.51
C TRP A 47 -7.65 3.29 3.01
N ASN A 48 -8.84 3.49 2.45
CA ASN A 48 -9.08 3.36 1.01
C ASN A 48 -8.31 4.40 0.19
N ASP A 49 -8.00 5.56 0.76
CA ASP A 49 -7.24 6.62 0.11
C ASP A 49 -5.71 6.41 0.17
N VAL A 50 -5.22 5.46 0.97
CA VAL A 50 -3.78 5.20 1.14
C VAL A 50 -3.05 4.96 -0.20
N PRO A 51 -3.53 4.09 -1.10
CA PRO A 51 -2.84 3.88 -2.37
C PRO A 51 -2.70 5.16 -3.20
N LYS A 52 -3.73 5.99 -3.21
CA LYS A 52 -3.74 7.26 -3.93
C LYS A 52 -2.72 8.24 -3.34
N ILE A 53 -2.63 8.31 -2.02
CA ILE A 53 -1.68 9.19 -1.34
C ILE A 53 -0.25 8.73 -1.57
N ILE A 54 0.04 7.45 -1.50
CA ILE A 54 1.38 6.90 -1.79
C ILE A 54 1.84 7.30 -3.19
N ARG A 55 0.96 7.17 -4.19
CA ARG A 55 1.26 7.61 -5.56
C ARG A 55 1.48 9.12 -5.66
N ARG A 56 0.65 9.92 -4.98
CA ARG A 56 0.81 11.39 -4.94
C ARG A 56 2.11 11.84 -4.27
N MET A 57 2.59 11.07 -3.30
CA MET A 57 3.87 11.30 -2.66
C MET A 57 5.07 10.92 -3.55
N GLY A 58 4.83 10.40 -4.74
CA GLY A 58 5.85 10.07 -5.74
C GLY A 58 6.50 8.71 -5.55
N TYR A 59 5.82 7.77 -4.89
CA TYR A 59 6.32 6.40 -4.73
C TYR A 59 5.75 5.45 -5.79
N ASN A 60 6.58 4.50 -6.18
CA ASN A 60 6.17 3.43 -7.10
C ASN A 60 5.61 2.27 -6.30
N ASP A 61 4.30 2.15 -6.31
CA ASP A 61 3.54 1.13 -5.60
C ASP A 61 3.09 -0.04 -6.51
N ASN A 62 3.68 -0.16 -7.69
CA ASN A 62 3.35 -1.25 -8.61
C ASN A 62 3.68 -2.62 -7.97
N ASN A 63 2.77 -3.57 -8.16
CA ASN A 63 2.88 -4.94 -7.64
C ASN A 63 2.92 -5.06 -6.11
N ILE A 64 2.42 -4.09 -5.39
CA ILE A 64 2.26 -4.12 -3.94
C ILE A 64 0.80 -4.35 -3.60
N ASP A 65 0.56 -5.32 -2.74
CA ASP A 65 -0.77 -5.58 -2.19
C ASP A 65 -0.80 -5.25 -0.69
N ILE A 66 -1.91 -4.67 -0.28
CA ILE A 66 -2.32 -4.61 1.11
C ILE A 66 -3.66 -5.33 1.26
N ALA A 67 -3.97 -5.81 2.43
CA ALA A 67 -5.20 -6.54 2.66
C ALA A 67 -6.10 -5.87 3.69
N SER A 68 -7.39 -6.08 3.53
CA SER A 68 -8.41 -5.68 4.50
C SER A 68 -9.25 -6.91 4.81
N VAL A 69 -9.27 -7.32 6.07
CA VAL A 69 -9.94 -8.54 6.53
C VAL A 69 -11.07 -8.20 7.47
N ASN A 70 -12.29 -8.61 7.10
CA ASN A 70 -13.45 -8.52 7.97
C ASN A 70 -13.44 -9.68 8.97
N THR A 71 -13.18 -9.36 10.23
CA THR A 71 -13.03 -10.36 11.30
C THR A 71 -14.34 -10.97 11.77
N ASP A 72 -15.49 -10.39 11.43
CA ASP A 72 -16.80 -10.93 11.80
C ASP A 72 -17.16 -12.16 11.00
N ASN A 73 -16.71 -12.22 9.74
CA ASN A 73 -17.09 -13.26 8.79
C ASN A 73 -15.97 -14.25 8.48
N ILE A 74 -14.74 -13.91 8.83
CA ILE A 74 -13.55 -14.72 8.55
C ILE A 74 -12.99 -15.20 9.87
N ASP A 75 -13.11 -16.48 10.13
CA ASP A 75 -12.47 -17.09 11.29
C ASP A 75 -11.01 -17.51 11.01
N ASN A 76 -10.32 -17.90 12.08
CA ASN A 76 -8.91 -18.26 12.04
C ASN A 76 -8.59 -19.47 11.13
N ASN A 77 -9.61 -20.26 10.73
CA ASN A 77 -9.42 -21.45 9.91
C ASN A 77 -9.21 -21.13 8.42
N TYR A 78 -9.60 -19.94 7.97
CA TYR A 78 -9.48 -19.54 6.56
C TYR A 78 -8.16 -18.83 6.24
N LEU A 79 -7.58 -18.14 7.22
CA LEU A 79 -6.38 -17.35 7.03
C LEU A 79 -5.19 -17.97 7.74
N ASN A 80 -4.07 -18.04 7.04
CA ASN A 80 -2.79 -18.45 7.62
C ASN A 80 -2.07 -17.22 8.23
N GLY A 81 -1.06 -17.52 9.04
CA GLY A 81 -0.17 -16.52 9.61
C GLY A 81 -0.66 -15.90 10.91
N TRP A 82 -0.03 -14.79 11.25
CA TRP A 82 -0.27 -14.11 12.50
C TRP A 82 -1.69 -13.53 12.60
N GLN A 83 -2.35 -13.80 13.71
CA GLN A 83 -3.69 -13.31 14.04
C GLN A 83 -3.86 -12.96 15.52
N ASN A 84 -2.76 -12.70 16.22
CA ASN A 84 -2.76 -12.45 17.68
C ASN A 84 -3.10 -10.99 18.02
N PHE A 85 -3.90 -10.32 17.22
CA PHE A 85 -4.39 -8.98 17.56
C PHE A 85 -5.43 -9.07 18.69
N THR A 86 -5.44 -8.08 19.57
CA THR A 86 -6.31 -8.03 20.76
C THR A 86 -7.48 -7.06 20.60
N HIS A 87 -7.43 -6.21 19.60
CA HIS A 87 -8.47 -5.21 19.31
C HIS A 87 -8.53 -4.92 17.81
N ILE A 88 -9.59 -4.29 17.38
CA ILE A 88 -9.77 -3.79 16.02
C ILE A 88 -10.15 -2.29 16.08
N PRO A 89 -9.79 -1.50 15.06
CA PRO A 89 -8.97 -1.91 13.92
C PRO A 89 -7.51 -2.16 14.33
N THR A 90 -6.90 -3.15 13.72
CA THR A 90 -5.45 -3.39 13.84
C THR A 90 -4.85 -3.44 12.44
N ILE A 91 -3.78 -2.68 12.24
CA ILE A 91 -2.97 -2.73 11.03
C ILE A 91 -1.62 -3.35 11.40
N ALA A 92 -1.19 -4.34 10.65
CA ALA A 92 0.08 -4.99 10.89
C ALA A 92 0.78 -5.40 9.59
N LYS A 93 2.10 -5.30 9.58
CA LYS A 93 2.91 -6.01 8.58
C LYS A 93 3.13 -7.43 9.05
N ILE A 94 2.65 -8.38 8.29
CA ILE A 94 2.75 -9.81 8.59
C ILE A 94 3.75 -10.46 7.66
N SER A 95 4.66 -11.25 8.23
CA SER A 95 5.60 -12.10 7.50
C SER A 95 5.59 -13.48 8.15
N GLY A 96 4.86 -14.43 7.56
CA GLY A 96 4.60 -15.72 8.16
C GLY A 96 3.86 -15.58 9.51
N ASN A 97 4.47 -16.06 10.60
CA ASN A 97 3.90 -15.96 11.96
C ASN A 97 4.37 -14.72 12.73
N ASN A 98 5.18 -13.88 12.12
CA ASN A 98 5.68 -12.64 12.73
C ASN A 98 4.86 -11.45 12.27
N ALA A 99 4.69 -10.47 13.14
CA ALA A 99 4.01 -9.24 12.80
C ALA A 99 4.67 -8.03 13.45
N LYS A 100 4.60 -6.92 12.75
CA LYS A 100 4.86 -5.58 13.28
C LYS A 100 3.57 -4.79 13.23
N VAL A 101 3.02 -4.47 14.39
CA VAL A 101 1.77 -3.73 14.51
C VAL A 101 2.03 -2.24 14.34
N PHE A 102 1.17 -1.60 13.54
CA PHE A 102 1.14 -0.16 13.42
C PHE A 102 0.52 0.46 14.69
N ASP A 103 1.22 1.39 15.29
CA ASP A 103 0.81 2.08 16.53
C ASP A 103 0.58 3.59 16.36
N GLY A 104 0.60 4.06 15.11
CA GLY A 104 0.38 5.46 14.77
C GLY A 104 -1.09 5.86 14.64
N ASP A 105 -1.30 7.12 14.27
CA ASP A 105 -2.63 7.66 14.01
C ASP A 105 -3.26 7.05 12.75
N THR A 106 -4.56 6.86 12.76
CA THR A 106 -5.31 6.24 11.66
C THR A 106 -5.67 7.21 10.54
N ASP A 107 -4.93 8.30 10.41
CA ASP A 107 -5.02 9.18 9.26
C ASP A 107 -4.28 8.59 8.04
N THR A 108 -4.67 9.04 6.86
CA THR A 108 -4.15 8.49 5.60
C THR A 108 -2.64 8.65 5.47
N ILE A 109 -2.09 9.77 5.91
CA ILE A 109 -0.65 10.08 5.77
C ILE A 109 0.18 9.20 6.67
N SER A 110 -0.22 9.03 7.94
CA SER A 110 0.49 8.17 8.91
C SER A 110 0.49 6.71 8.46
N MET A 111 -0.64 6.21 7.97
CA MET A 111 -0.73 4.86 7.42
C MET A 111 0.10 4.70 6.14
N ALA A 112 0.11 5.70 5.26
CA ALA A 112 0.91 5.68 4.05
C ALA A 112 2.41 5.63 4.37
N HIS A 113 2.89 6.41 5.33
CA HIS A 113 4.29 6.37 5.77
C HIS A 113 4.67 5.00 6.31
N PHE A 114 3.84 4.40 7.15
CA PHE A 114 4.08 3.04 7.65
C PHE A 114 4.24 2.05 6.50
N ILE A 115 3.35 2.09 5.53
CA ILE A 115 3.38 1.18 4.38
C ILE A 115 4.61 1.41 3.52
N ILE A 116 4.96 2.67 3.25
CA ILE A 116 6.15 3.03 2.47
C ILE A 116 7.41 2.50 3.15
N GLU A 117 7.55 2.72 4.45
CA GLU A 117 8.72 2.29 5.21
C GLU A 117 8.82 0.77 5.28
N GLU A 118 7.72 0.08 5.61
CA GLU A 118 7.73 -1.35 5.83
C GLU A 118 7.91 -2.16 4.55
N TYR A 119 7.42 -1.66 3.42
CA TYR A 119 7.67 -2.25 2.11
C TYR A 119 8.92 -1.71 1.42
N ARG A 120 9.56 -0.68 1.97
CA ARG A 120 10.68 0.02 1.32
C ARG A 120 10.33 0.44 -0.10
N ILE A 121 9.17 1.04 -0.26
CA ILE A 121 8.66 1.43 -1.59
C ILE A 121 9.59 2.47 -2.20
N PRO A 122 10.11 2.25 -3.40
CA PRO A 122 11.00 3.20 -4.04
C PRO A 122 10.23 4.43 -4.51
N LYS A 123 10.86 5.58 -4.43
CA LYS A 123 10.36 6.78 -5.12
C LYS A 123 10.42 6.57 -6.62
N LEU A 124 9.39 7.06 -7.30
CA LEU A 124 9.46 7.20 -8.75
C LEU A 124 10.67 8.08 -9.07
N ARG A 125 11.52 7.62 -9.97
CA ARG A 125 12.55 8.47 -10.53
C ARG A 125 11.83 9.60 -11.25
N THR A 126 11.82 10.78 -10.66
CA THR A 126 11.58 11.98 -11.45
C THR A 126 12.62 11.92 -12.57
N ARG A 127 12.16 11.76 -13.82
CA ARG A 127 13.01 12.14 -14.92
C ARG A 127 13.40 13.56 -14.57
N LYS A 128 14.68 13.76 -14.20
CA LYS A 128 15.20 15.10 -14.28
C LYS A 128 14.89 15.49 -15.72
N PHE A 129 13.86 16.29 -15.92
CA PHE A 129 13.85 17.13 -17.08
C PHE A 129 15.11 17.95 -16.89
N ASN A 130 16.21 17.40 -17.39
CA ASN A 130 17.29 18.24 -17.75
C ASN A 130 16.61 19.18 -18.73
N HIS A 131 16.20 20.31 -18.24
CA HIS A 131 16.11 21.47 -19.06
C HIS A 131 17.55 21.69 -19.54
N PHE A 132 17.97 20.80 -20.41
CA PHE A 132 18.72 21.29 -21.51
C PHE A 132 17.72 22.22 -22.20
N GLY A 133 17.59 23.40 -21.65
CA GLY A 133 17.34 24.52 -22.49
C GLY A 133 18.37 24.38 -23.54
N GLY A 134 18.06 23.53 -24.55
CA GLY A 134 18.87 23.48 -25.71
C GLY A 134 18.88 24.92 -26.14
N LYS A 135 19.94 25.64 -25.73
CA LYS A 135 20.31 26.80 -26.51
C LYS A 135 20.48 26.17 -27.87
N ARG A 136 19.38 26.13 -28.64
CA ARG A 136 19.45 25.97 -30.06
C ARG A 136 20.44 27.05 -30.43
N LYS A 137 21.68 26.67 -30.64
CA LYS A 137 22.63 27.55 -31.28
C LYS A 137 21.96 27.88 -32.59
N ARG A 138 21.26 29.00 -32.63
CA ARG A 138 20.84 29.58 -33.88
C ARG A 138 22.15 29.73 -34.61
N LYS A 139 22.41 28.86 -35.58
CA LYS A 139 23.43 29.06 -36.56
C LYS A 139 23.10 30.42 -37.15
N ARG A 140 23.86 31.44 -36.77
CA ARG A 140 23.80 32.69 -37.50
C ARG A 140 24.23 32.33 -38.93
N GLN A 141 23.25 32.24 -39.78
CA GLN A 141 23.55 32.25 -41.22
C GLN A 141 24.16 33.65 -41.46
N THR A 142 25.43 33.70 -41.53
CA THR A 142 26.14 34.86 -42.06
C THR A 142 25.80 34.90 -43.53
N PHE A 143 24.83 35.71 -43.91
CA PHE A 143 24.67 36.10 -45.30
C PHE A 143 25.90 36.88 -45.67
N LYS A 144 26.80 36.31 -46.46
CA LYS A 144 27.82 37.05 -47.16
C LYS A 144 27.12 37.80 -48.29
N ASN A 145 26.80 39.06 -48.07
CA ASN A 145 26.50 39.92 -49.22
C ASN A 145 27.79 40.10 -50.03
N LYS A 146 27.69 39.66 -51.24
CA LYS A 146 28.66 40.09 -52.27
C LYS A 146 28.25 41.48 -52.74
#